data_238353b37b60f5fd28811090e811f42e
#
_entry.id   238353b37b60f5fd28811090e811f42e
#
_cell.length_a   1.000
_cell.length_b   1.000
_cell.length_c   1.000
_cell.angle_alpha   90.00
_cell.angle_beta   90.00
_cell.angle_gamma   90.00
#
_symmetry.space_group_name_H-M   'P 1'
#
loop_
_entity.id
_entity.type
_entity.pdbx_description
1 polymer ?
#
loop_
_entity_poly.entity_id
_entity_poly.type
_entity_poly.pdbx_seq_one_letter_code
_entity_poly.pdbx_strand_id
1 'polypeptide(L)'
;MAAVYIVVDQRSSVTSGYVSSFNREGVASLGFASEDFRDWLHSASDQDLGAVQSFLLGDFDSRTSYAEIIRNHCRAPIIALSEIRSLEQTLALFTAGIDDVIRKPVHVREIIARSGAIWRRLNDPAGKVVSGRLKVFFDGRDPEIDDQMLMLPRRERHILEYLVKNSGRRLTKTQIFNAIYGIFNESVDESVIEGHMSKLRKKLRNRLGYDIIDAKRYIGYRFVG
;
A
#
# COMPACT_ATOMS: atom_id res chain seq x y z
N MET A 1 -18.56 10.79 6.43
CA MET A 1 -18.35 10.31 7.82
C MET A 1 -16.87 10.38 8.14
N ALA A 2 -16.50 10.70 9.39
CA ALA A 2 -15.12 10.72 9.80
C ALA A 2 -14.59 9.27 9.85
N ALA A 3 -13.42 9.05 9.28
CA ALA A 3 -12.75 7.74 9.31
C ALA A 3 -12.31 7.42 10.76
N VAL A 4 -12.61 6.23 11.26
CA VAL A 4 -12.39 5.83 12.65
C VAL A 4 -11.38 4.69 12.77
N TYR A 5 -10.48 4.78 13.74
CA TYR A 5 -9.59 3.68 14.14
C TYR A 5 -10.23 2.88 15.27
N ILE A 6 -10.26 1.56 15.13
CA ILE A 6 -10.75 0.65 16.16
C ILE A 6 -9.55 0.04 16.87
N VAL A 7 -9.46 0.23 18.19
CA VAL A 7 -8.38 -0.33 19.03
C VAL A 7 -8.96 -1.39 19.96
N VAL A 8 -8.45 -2.60 19.86
CA VAL A 8 -8.90 -3.74 20.67
C VAL A 8 -7.72 -4.31 21.45
N ASP A 9 -7.81 -4.39 22.76
CA ASP A 9 -6.80 -5.03 23.61
C ASP A 9 -7.52 -5.60 24.84
N GLN A 10 -6.97 -6.64 25.44
CA GLN A 10 -7.52 -7.20 26.68
C GLN A 10 -7.45 -6.21 27.85
N ARG A 11 -6.44 -5.30 27.83
CA ARG A 11 -6.21 -4.31 28.87
C ARG A 11 -6.83 -2.98 28.49
N SER A 12 -7.82 -2.53 29.25
CA SER A 12 -8.50 -1.25 29.04
C SER A 12 -7.54 -0.04 29.12
N SER A 13 -6.47 -0.11 29.92
CA SER A 13 -5.44 0.92 29.99
C SER A 13 -4.68 1.10 28.66
N VAL A 14 -4.48 0.02 27.91
CA VAL A 14 -3.83 0.05 26.60
C VAL A 14 -4.75 0.70 25.58
N THR A 15 -6.02 0.27 25.50
CA THR A 15 -7.00 0.86 24.59
C THR A 15 -7.20 2.34 24.85
N SER A 16 -7.38 2.74 26.13
CA SER A 16 -7.54 4.14 26.54
C SER A 16 -6.30 4.98 26.20
N GLY A 17 -5.09 4.42 26.37
CA GLY A 17 -3.84 5.08 26.03
C GLY A 17 -3.72 5.39 24.54
N TYR A 18 -4.04 4.41 23.68
CA TYR A 18 -4.03 4.63 22.23
C TYR A 18 -5.14 5.57 21.78
N VAL A 19 -6.37 5.44 22.29
CA VAL A 19 -7.48 6.36 21.97
C VAL A 19 -7.12 7.79 22.34
N SER A 20 -6.55 8.03 23.53
CA SER A 20 -6.09 9.35 23.93
C SER A 20 -4.99 9.88 23.01
N SER A 21 -4.10 9.02 22.55
CA SER A 21 -3.01 9.40 21.64
C SER A 21 -3.51 9.72 20.24
N PHE A 22 -4.48 8.96 19.70
CA PHE A 22 -5.14 9.27 18.43
C PHE A 22 -5.91 10.60 18.50
N ASN A 23 -6.63 10.86 19.59
CA ASN A 23 -7.34 12.12 19.79
C ASN A 23 -6.40 13.32 19.79
N ARG A 24 -5.18 13.22 20.36
CA ARG A 24 -4.16 14.28 20.29
C ARG A 24 -3.68 14.56 18.86
N GLU A 25 -3.68 13.56 18.00
CA GLU A 25 -3.34 13.71 16.57
C GLU A 25 -4.58 14.13 15.74
N GLY A 26 -5.72 14.42 16.36
CA GLY A 26 -6.96 14.81 15.66
C GLY A 26 -7.65 13.68 14.90
N VAL A 27 -7.35 12.43 15.26
CA VAL A 27 -7.85 11.23 14.58
C VAL A 27 -8.92 10.55 15.42
N ALA A 28 -10.11 10.32 14.85
CA ALA A 28 -11.20 9.62 15.53
C ALA A 28 -10.83 8.16 15.79
N SER A 29 -11.07 7.69 17.02
CA SER A 29 -10.81 6.31 17.41
C SER A 29 -11.77 5.83 18.50
N LEU A 30 -12.02 4.50 18.49
CA LEU A 30 -12.80 3.81 19.50
C LEU A 30 -11.96 2.68 20.09
N GLY A 31 -12.05 2.50 21.41
CA GLY A 31 -11.35 1.43 22.14
C GLY A 31 -12.33 0.40 22.67
N PHE A 32 -12.03 -0.87 22.50
CA PHE A 32 -12.84 -1.99 22.99
C PHE A 32 -11.98 -2.96 23.81
N ALA A 33 -12.58 -3.53 24.87
CA ALA A 33 -12.14 -4.82 25.37
C ALA A 33 -12.47 -5.92 24.34
N SER A 34 -11.74 -7.03 24.37
CA SER A 34 -11.92 -8.10 23.38
C SER A 34 -13.35 -8.67 23.35
N GLU A 35 -14.02 -8.76 24.49
CA GLU A 35 -15.40 -9.26 24.58
C GLU A 35 -16.40 -8.26 24.00
N ASP A 36 -16.31 -6.98 24.40
CA ASP A 36 -17.16 -5.89 23.89
C ASP A 36 -17.00 -5.72 22.37
N PHE A 37 -15.78 -5.94 21.86
CA PHE A 37 -15.51 -5.87 20.43
C PHE A 37 -16.24 -6.96 19.65
N ARG A 38 -16.36 -8.15 20.21
CA ARG A 38 -17.13 -9.25 19.60
C ARG A 38 -18.59 -8.84 19.41
N ASP A 39 -19.20 -8.30 20.45
CA ASP A 39 -20.61 -7.91 20.43
C ASP A 39 -20.83 -6.74 19.45
N TRP A 40 -19.90 -5.79 19.43
CA TRP A 40 -19.92 -4.71 18.44
C TRP A 40 -19.77 -5.25 17.00
N LEU A 41 -18.83 -6.17 16.73
CA LEU A 41 -18.58 -6.72 15.41
C LEU A 41 -19.80 -7.49 14.85
N HIS A 42 -20.55 -8.19 15.71
CA HIS A 42 -21.78 -8.88 15.34
C HIS A 42 -22.97 -7.92 15.08
N SER A 43 -22.98 -6.75 15.72
CA SER A 43 -24.06 -5.76 15.56
C SER A 43 -23.76 -4.67 14.56
N ALA A 44 -22.50 -4.52 14.13
CA ALA A 44 -22.05 -3.48 13.22
C ALA A 44 -22.71 -3.62 11.84
N SER A 45 -23.24 -2.51 11.33
CA SER A 45 -23.75 -2.44 9.96
C SER A 45 -22.62 -2.33 8.94
N ASP A 46 -22.91 -2.62 7.66
CA ASP A 46 -21.96 -2.39 6.57
C ASP A 46 -21.48 -0.93 6.51
N GLN A 47 -22.33 0.01 6.96
CA GLN A 47 -22.01 1.42 7.03
C GLN A 47 -21.00 1.73 8.15
N ASP A 48 -21.13 1.06 9.32
CA ASP A 48 -20.18 1.18 10.42
C ASP A 48 -18.82 0.61 10.05
N LEU A 49 -18.81 -0.60 9.46
CA LEU A 49 -17.59 -1.23 8.96
C LEU A 49 -16.93 -0.44 7.83
N GLY A 50 -17.73 0.17 6.95
CA GLY A 50 -17.25 1.05 5.88
C GLY A 50 -16.60 2.35 6.36
N ALA A 51 -16.92 2.80 7.59
CA ALA A 51 -16.30 3.96 8.22
C ALA A 51 -14.96 3.65 8.91
N VAL A 52 -14.61 2.36 9.08
CA VAL A 52 -13.38 1.97 9.79
C VAL A 52 -12.17 2.22 8.91
N GLN A 53 -11.24 3.03 9.41
CA GLN A 53 -9.96 3.31 8.76
C GLN A 53 -8.92 2.20 8.99
N SER A 54 -8.92 1.59 10.16
CA SER A 54 -8.05 0.45 10.49
C SER A 54 -8.49 -0.20 11.78
N PHE A 55 -8.29 -1.52 11.87
CA PHE A 55 -8.39 -2.29 13.11
C PHE A 55 -7.00 -2.50 13.70
N LEU A 56 -6.85 -2.20 14.98
CA LEU A 56 -5.62 -2.41 15.75
C LEU A 56 -5.92 -3.49 16.80
N LEU A 57 -5.40 -4.68 16.57
CA LEU A 57 -5.63 -5.83 17.45
C LEU A 57 -4.40 -6.03 18.35
N GLY A 58 -4.58 -5.80 19.64
CA GLY A 58 -3.56 -6.01 20.67
C GLY A 58 -3.34 -7.47 21.01
N ASP A 59 -2.75 -7.74 22.17
CA ASP A 59 -2.49 -9.10 22.63
C ASP A 59 -3.72 -9.65 23.38
N PHE A 60 -4.43 -10.58 22.75
CA PHE A 60 -5.50 -11.39 23.33
C PHE A 60 -5.68 -12.70 22.53
N ASP A 61 -6.21 -13.73 23.16
CA ASP A 61 -6.18 -15.10 22.64
C ASP A 61 -6.91 -15.31 21.31
N SER A 62 -8.02 -14.60 21.06
CA SER A 62 -8.88 -14.81 19.88
C SER A 62 -8.58 -13.84 18.72
N ARG A 63 -7.46 -13.11 18.73
CA ARG A 63 -7.19 -12.07 17.73
C ARG A 63 -7.09 -12.58 16.29
N THR A 64 -6.65 -13.81 16.07
CA THR A 64 -6.64 -14.45 14.74
C THR A 64 -8.05 -14.70 14.24
N SER A 65 -8.93 -15.26 15.06
CA SER A 65 -10.34 -15.48 14.70
C SER A 65 -11.05 -14.17 14.41
N TYR A 66 -10.78 -13.10 15.16
CA TYR A 66 -11.34 -11.79 14.86
C TYR A 66 -10.82 -11.21 13.54
N ALA A 67 -9.54 -11.41 13.21
CA ALA A 67 -9.00 -10.99 11.93
C ALA A 67 -9.71 -11.68 10.75
N GLU A 68 -9.95 -12.97 10.84
CA GLU A 68 -10.72 -13.76 9.85
C GLU A 68 -12.16 -13.24 9.71
N ILE A 69 -12.85 -12.98 10.83
CA ILE A 69 -14.22 -12.43 10.81
C ILE A 69 -14.22 -11.05 10.15
N ILE A 70 -13.32 -10.15 10.54
CA ILE A 70 -13.23 -8.82 9.96
C ILE A 70 -12.98 -8.91 8.44
N ARG A 71 -12.09 -9.81 7.98
CA ARG A 71 -11.79 -9.99 6.56
C ARG A 71 -12.98 -10.44 5.73
N ASN A 72 -13.87 -11.22 6.32
CA ASN A 72 -15.09 -11.66 5.63
C ASN A 72 -16.08 -10.51 5.41
N HIS A 73 -16.00 -9.42 6.18
CA HIS A 73 -16.97 -8.31 6.15
C HIS A 73 -16.40 -7.02 5.55
N CYS A 74 -15.09 -6.77 5.70
CA CYS A 74 -14.51 -5.53 5.17
C CYS A 74 -13.03 -5.66 4.76
N ARG A 75 -12.54 -4.68 3.99
CA ARG A 75 -11.15 -4.59 3.50
C ARG A 75 -10.29 -3.58 4.26
N ALA A 76 -10.78 -3.07 5.40
CA ALA A 76 -9.98 -2.15 6.19
C ALA A 76 -8.67 -2.82 6.67
N PRO A 77 -7.55 -2.10 6.74
CA PRO A 77 -6.29 -2.60 7.29
C PRO A 77 -6.47 -3.19 8.67
N ILE A 78 -5.88 -4.36 8.90
CA ILE A 78 -5.81 -5.01 10.21
C ILE A 78 -4.33 -5.04 10.61
N ILE A 79 -4.00 -4.36 11.70
CA ILE A 79 -2.64 -4.29 12.24
C ILE A 79 -2.62 -4.94 13.62
N ALA A 80 -1.77 -5.94 13.81
CA ALA A 80 -1.55 -6.51 15.14
C ALA A 80 -0.51 -5.68 15.90
N LEU A 81 -0.82 -5.35 17.15
CA LEU A 81 0.10 -4.70 18.09
C LEU A 81 0.60 -5.75 19.08
N SER A 82 1.86 -6.16 18.99
CA SER A 82 2.41 -7.29 19.76
C SER A 82 3.51 -6.84 20.74
N GLU A 83 3.53 -7.42 21.93
CA GLU A 83 4.59 -7.21 22.92
C GLU A 83 5.76 -8.18 22.72
N ILE A 84 5.46 -9.39 22.25
CA ILE A 84 6.43 -10.47 22.12
C ILE A 84 6.83 -10.63 20.64
N ARG A 85 8.12 -10.88 20.42
CA ARG A 85 8.63 -11.24 19.09
C ARG A 85 8.64 -12.77 18.96
N SER A 86 7.65 -13.31 18.27
CA SER A 86 7.59 -14.72 17.91
C SER A 86 7.36 -14.85 16.41
N LEU A 87 8.23 -15.61 15.74
CA LEU A 87 8.08 -15.88 14.31
C LEU A 87 6.79 -16.68 14.05
N GLU A 88 6.56 -17.70 14.86
CA GLU A 88 5.39 -18.57 14.72
C GLU A 88 4.07 -17.79 14.87
N GLN A 89 3.97 -16.95 15.91
CA GLN A 89 2.80 -16.08 16.09
C GLN A 89 2.65 -15.09 14.94
N THR A 90 3.75 -14.51 14.47
CA THR A 90 3.72 -13.55 13.35
C THR A 90 3.21 -14.22 12.07
N LEU A 91 3.66 -15.43 11.77
CA LEU A 91 3.18 -16.21 10.62
C LEU A 91 1.69 -16.56 10.74
N ALA A 92 1.25 -17.00 11.93
CA ALA A 92 -0.16 -17.28 12.20
C ALA A 92 -1.05 -16.04 12.00
N LEU A 93 -0.59 -14.86 12.46
CA LEU A 93 -1.29 -13.59 12.28
C LEU A 93 -1.45 -13.22 10.79
N PHE A 94 -0.40 -13.33 10.00
CA PHE A 94 -0.49 -13.08 8.56
C PHE A 94 -1.40 -14.08 7.85
N THR A 95 -1.35 -15.36 8.22
CA THR A 95 -2.26 -16.39 7.68
C THR A 95 -3.73 -16.09 8.00
N ALA A 96 -4.03 -15.51 9.17
CA ALA A 96 -5.37 -15.06 9.55
C ALA A 96 -5.85 -13.79 8.86
N GLY A 97 -5.03 -13.19 7.96
CA GLY A 97 -5.41 -12.01 7.18
C GLY A 97 -5.03 -10.67 7.83
N ILE A 98 -4.12 -10.66 8.81
CA ILE A 98 -3.53 -9.41 9.33
C ILE A 98 -2.52 -8.87 8.33
N ASP A 99 -2.54 -7.55 8.07
CA ASP A 99 -1.73 -6.91 7.04
C ASP A 99 -0.35 -6.48 7.52
N ASP A 100 -0.20 -6.21 8.83
CA ASP A 100 1.07 -5.82 9.44
C ASP A 100 1.10 -6.19 10.91
N VAL A 101 2.30 -6.45 11.45
CA VAL A 101 2.55 -6.73 12.87
C VAL A 101 3.55 -5.72 13.40
N ILE A 102 3.13 -4.91 14.35
CA ILE A 102 3.94 -3.85 14.94
C ILE A 102 4.23 -4.16 16.41
N ARG A 103 5.47 -3.98 16.80
CA ARG A 103 5.88 -4.19 18.19
C ARG A 103 5.52 -2.98 19.07
N LYS A 104 4.93 -3.24 20.23
CA LYS A 104 4.77 -2.23 21.29
C LYS A 104 6.10 -1.99 22.03
N PRO A 105 6.36 -0.76 22.50
CA PRO A 105 5.55 0.44 22.33
C PRO A 105 5.72 1.04 20.92
N VAL A 106 4.63 1.56 20.33
CA VAL A 106 4.63 2.22 19.04
C VAL A 106 3.87 3.55 19.13
N HIS A 107 4.38 4.55 18.43
CA HIS A 107 3.72 5.86 18.36
C HIS A 107 2.57 5.83 17.35
N VAL A 108 1.44 6.50 17.66
CA VAL A 108 0.25 6.49 16.78
C VAL A 108 0.52 7.06 15.39
N ARG A 109 1.45 7.99 15.21
CA ARG A 109 1.86 8.49 13.89
C ARG A 109 2.46 7.39 13.00
N GLU A 110 3.19 6.45 13.57
CA GLU A 110 3.69 5.29 12.83
C GLU A 110 2.53 4.38 12.41
N ILE A 111 1.59 4.13 13.31
CA ILE A 111 0.38 3.35 13.01
C ILE A 111 -0.42 4.00 11.87
N ILE A 112 -0.65 5.31 11.94
CA ILE A 112 -1.36 6.07 10.90
C ILE A 112 -0.63 5.96 9.55
N ALA A 113 0.69 6.12 9.54
CA ALA A 113 1.48 6.03 8.32
C ALA A 113 1.43 4.64 7.68
N ARG A 114 1.54 3.58 8.50
CA ARG A 114 1.47 2.18 8.04
C ARG A 114 0.07 1.81 7.56
N SER A 115 -0.96 2.14 8.32
CA SER A 115 -2.35 1.90 7.92
C SER A 115 -2.69 2.62 6.61
N GLY A 116 -2.25 3.87 6.44
CA GLY A 116 -2.40 4.60 5.18
C GLY A 116 -1.65 3.96 4.00
N ALA A 117 -0.49 3.36 4.24
CA ALA A 117 0.24 2.61 3.21
C ALA A 117 -0.50 1.32 2.81
N ILE A 118 -1.08 0.62 3.79
CA ILE A 118 -1.89 -0.58 3.55
C ILE A 118 -3.19 -0.19 2.82
N TRP A 119 -3.87 0.88 3.25
CA TRP A 119 -5.06 1.41 2.59
C TRP A 119 -4.84 1.67 1.10
N ARG A 120 -3.74 2.33 0.75
CA ARG A 120 -3.39 2.58 -0.66
C ARG A 120 -3.23 1.28 -1.46
N ARG A 121 -2.69 0.22 -0.85
CA ARG A 121 -2.54 -1.10 -1.51
C ARG A 121 -3.87 -1.84 -1.66
N LEU A 122 -4.74 -1.76 -0.65
CA LEU A 122 -6.01 -2.49 -0.61
C LEU A 122 -7.13 -1.78 -1.38
N ASN A 123 -7.15 -0.45 -1.38
CA ASN A 123 -8.19 0.37 -1.99
C ASN A 123 -7.76 1.04 -3.30
N ASP A 124 -6.55 0.77 -3.75
CA ASP A 124 -6.23 0.88 -5.16
C ASP A 124 -6.79 -0.38 -5.84
N PRO A 125 -8.05 -0.36 -6.36
CA PRO A 125 -8.77 -1.56 -6.77
C PRO A 125 -8.16 -2.28 -7.96
N ALA A 126 -7.01 -1.83 -8.38
CA ALA A 126 -6.14 -2.48 -9.33
C ALA A 126 -4.81 -1.80 -9.28
N GLY A 127 -4.05 -1.54 -8.34
CA GLY A 127 -2.67 -1.06 -8.59
C GLY A 127 -2.41 -0.69 -10.05
N LYS A 128 -3.39 -0.03 -10.71
CA LYS A 128 -3.37 0.27 -12.14
C LYS A 128 -3.76 1.71 -12.38
N VAL A 129 -3.02 2.37 -13.22
CA VAL A 129 -3.42 3.63 -13.85
C VAL A 129 -3.87 3.31 -15.26
N VAL A 130 -5.04 3.82 -15.62
CA VAL A 130 -5.57 3.74 -16.99
C VAL A 130 -5.34 5.09 -17.66
N SER A 131 -4.59 5.09 -18.75
CA SER A 131 -4.32 6.26 -19.57
C SER A 131 -4.67 5.94 -21.01
N GLY A 132 -5.85 6.35 -21.44
CA GLY A 132 -6.40 5.99 -22.74
C GLY A 132 -6.47 4.47 -22.90
N ARG A 133 -5.72 3.94 -23.88
CA ARG A 133 -5.63 2.51 -24.19
C ARG A 133 -4.66 1.72 -23.32
N LEU A 134 -3.79 2.41 -22.54
CA LEU A 134 -2.78 1.79 -21.70
C LEU A 134 -3.29 1.62 -20.28
N LYS A 135 -3.15 0.40 -19.73
CA LYS A 135 -3.35 0.06 -18.33
C LYS A 135 -2.02 -0.36 -17.72
N VAL A 136 -1.56 0.33 -16.70
CA VAL A 136 -0.31 0.02 -15.99
C VAL A 136 -0.65 -0.47 -14.59
N PHE A 137 -0.18 -1.66 -14.22
CA PHE A 137 -0.37 -2.28 -12.92
C PHE A 137 0.85 -2.04 -12.03
N PHE A 138 0.64 -2.00 -10.70
CA PHE A 138 1.72 -1.79 -9.71
C PHE A 138 1.93 -2.99 -8.79
N ASP A 139 1.38 -4.13 -9.15
CA ASP A 139 1.45 -5.40 -8.43
C ASP A 139 2.43 -6.40 -9.08
N GLY A 140 3.22 -5.95 -10.05
CA GLY A 140 4.19 -6.77 -10.76
C GLY A 140 3.68 -7.44 -12.03
N ARG A 141 2.40 -7.28 -12.38
CA ARG A 141 1.87 -7.69 -13.69
C ARG A 141 2.40 -6.83 -14.81
N ASP A 142 2.47 -7.39 -16.00
CA ASP A 142 2.77 -6.63 -17.21
C ASP A 142 1.61 -5.68 -17.58
N PRO A 143 1.89 -4.50 -18.17
CA PRO A 143 0.86 -3.57 -18.60
C PRO A 143 0.03 -4.14 -19.76
N GLU A 144 -1.18 -3.61 -19.93
CA GLU A 144 -2.08 -3.96 -21.03
C GLU A 144 -2.31 -2.76 -21.95
N ILE A 145 -2.41 -3.03 -23.24
CA ILE A 145 -2.85 -2.06 -24.25
C ILE A 145 -4.01 -2.72 -25.02
N ASP A 146 -5.19 -2.08 -25.04
CA ASP A 146 -6.43 -2.62 -25.61
C ASP A 146 -6.78 -4.00 -25.03
N ASP A 147 -6.66 -4.16 -23.72
CA ASP A 147 -6.88 -5.41 -22.98
C ASP A 147 -5.95 -6.57 -23.39
N GLN A 148 -4.87 -6.27 -24.13
CA GLN A 148 -3.84 -7.23 -24.49
C GLN A 148 -2.56 -6.95 -23.71
N MET A 149 -2.03 -7.98 -23.05
CA MET A 149 -0.78 -7.90 -22.29
C MET A 149 0.39 -7.46 -23.16
N LEU A 150 1.16 -6.49 -22.69
CA LEU A 150 2.43 -6.06 -23.27
C LEU A 150 3.58 -6.59 -22.40
N MET A 151 4.19 -7.70 -22.78
CA MET A 151 5.31 -8.29 -22.06
C MET A 151 6.52 -7.35 -22.01
N LEU A 152 6.91 -6.93 -20.80
CA LEU A 152 8.04 -6.07 -20.54
C LEU A 152 9.07 -6.76 -19.64
N PRO A 153 10.38 -6.68 -19.94
CA PRO A 153 11.41 -7.03 -18.99
C PRO A 153 11.23 -6.23 -17.69
N ARG A 154 11.57 -6.85 -16.56
CA ARG A 154 11.34 -6.30 -15.22
C ARG A 154 11.79 -4.83 -15.07
N ARG A 155 12.95 -4.47 -15.64
CA ARG A 155 13.48 -3.09 -15.55
C ARG A 155 12.62 -2.09 -16.36
N GLU A 156 12.20 -2.46 -17.56
CA GLU A 156 11.34 -1.61 -18.40
C GLU A 156 9.97 -1.40 -17.74
N ARG A 157 9.41 -2.46 -17.13
CA ARG A 157 8.15 -2.38 -16.38
C ARG A 157 8.27 -1.44 -15.18
N HIS A 158 9.29 -1.58 -14.34
CA HIS A 158 9.51 -0.70 -13.20
C HIS A 158 9.72 0.76 -13.62
N ILE A 159 10.41 1.02 -14.73
CA ILE A 159 10.55 2.36 -15.29
C ILE A 159 9.18 2.93 -15.67
N LEU A 160 8.35 2.15 -16.36
CA LEU A 160 7.00 2.56 -16.72
C LEU A 160 6.14 2.86 -15.49
N GLU A 161 6.14 1.98 -14.50
CA GLU A 161 5.44 2.17 -13.22
C GLU A 161 5.88 3.47 -12.54
N TYR A 162 7.19 3.74 -12.49
CA TYR A 162 7.73 4.94 -11.86
C TYR A 162 7.34 6.22 -12.60
N LEU A 163 7.37 6.20 -13.93
CA LEU A 163 6.94 7.33 -14.77
C LEU A 163 5.45 7.62 -14.58
N VAL A 164 4.61 6.58 -14.55
CA VAL A 164 3.15 6.70 -14.38
C VAL A 164 2.79 7.20 -12.99
N LYS A 165 3.45 6.71 -11.93
CA LYS A 165 3.29 7.23 -10.55
C LYS A 165 3.64 8.71 -10.42
N ASN A 166 4.52 9.21 -11.29
CA ASN A 166 4.93 10.60 -11.33
C ASN A 166 4.38 11.33 -12.57
N SER A 167 3.21 10.91 -13.05
CA SER A 167 2.57 11.50 -14.25
C SER A 167 2.51 13.04 -14.14
N GLY A 168 2.71 13.72 -15.27
CA GLY A 168 2.77 15.19 -15.35
C GLY A 168 4.10 15.81 -14.93
N ARG A 169 4.94 15.12 -14.19
CA ARG A 169 6.26 15.59 -13.76
C ARG A 169 7.36 15.08 -14.69
N ARG A 170 8.38 15.91 -14.93
CA ARG A 170 9.56 15.48 -15.66
C ARG A 170 10.58 14.90 -14.67
N LEU A 171 11.03 13.68 -14.93
CA LEU A 171 12.00 12.96 -14.11
C LEU A 171 13.37 12.95 -14.82
N THR A 172 14.41 13.26 -14.07
CA THR A 172 15.78 13.16 -14.58
C THR A 172 16.23 11.72 -14.72
N LYS A 173 17.28 11.45 -15.49
CA LYS A 173 17.90 10.13 -15.61
C LYS A 173 18.32 9.59 -14.24
N THR A 174 18.95 10.40 -13.43
CA THR A 174 19.38 10.08 -12.06
C THR A 174 18.22 9.69 -11.16
N GLN A 175 17.10 10.42 -11.20
CA GLN A 175 15.92 10.08 -10.40
C GLN A 175 15.36 8.70 -10.78
N ILE A 176 15.29 8.39 -12.08
CA ILE A 176 14.83 7.08 -12.57
C ILE A 176 15.84 6.00 -12.17
N PHE A 177 17.14 6.25 -12.34
CA PHE A 177 18.18 5.31 -11.95
C PHE A 177 18.08 4.94 -10.47
N ASN A 178 18.04 5.92 -9.58
CA ASN A 178 17.94 5.72 -8.14
C ASN A 178 16.66 4.95 -7.72
N ALA A 179 15.56 5.20 -8.41
CA ALA A 179 14.30 4.48 -8.14
C ALA A 179 14.35 3.01 -8.56
N ILE A 180 15.11 2.66 -9.61
CA ILE A 180 15.17 1.32 -10.18
C ILE A 180 16.31 0.46 -9.62
N TYR A 181 17.44 1.08 -9.34
CA TYR A 181 18.68 0.41 -8.92
C TYR A 181 19.05 0.66 -7.45
N GLY A 182 18.46 1.68 -6.82
CA GLY A 182 18.81 2.15 -5.48
C GLY A 182 19.98 3.14 -5.48
N ILE A 183 20.08 3.92 -4.40
CA ILE A 183 21.05 5.02 -4.28
C ILE A 183 22.50 4.51 -4.13
N PHE A 184 22.66 3.27 -3.64
CA PHE A 184 23.99 2.70 -3.32
C PHE A 184 24.48 1.67 -4.34
N ASN A 185 23.93 1.64 -5.55
CA ASN A 185 24.37 0.69 -6.57
C ASN A 185 25.53 1.25 -7.41
N GLU A 186 26.74 1.04 -6.94
CA GLU A 186 27.97 1.49 -7.63
C GLU A 186 28.38 0.60 -8.81
N SER A 187 27.72 -0.56 -9.00
CA SER A 187 28.12 -1.55 -10.01
C SER A 187 27.51 -1.32 -11.40
N VAL A 188 26.54 -0.41 -11.53
CA VAL A 188 25.78 -0.18 -12.78
C VAL A 188 25.88 1.29 -13.17
N ASP A 189 26.30 1.57 -14.39
CA ASP A 189 26.35 2.94 -14.91
C ASP A 189 24.93 3.48 -15.22
N GLU A 190 24.71 4.73 -14.93
CA GLU A 190 23.43 5.42 -15.12
C GLU A 190 22.97 5.46 -16.60
N SER A 191 23.89 5.31 -17.57
CA SER A 191 23.59 5.27 -19.00
C SER A 191 22.70 4.11 -19.42
N VAL A 192 22.60 3.03 -18.59
CA VAL A 192 21.70 1.91 -18.85
C VAL A 192 20.22 2.33 -18.90
N ILE A 193 19.86 3.44 -18.23
CA ILE A 193 18.50 3.97 -18.27
C ILE A 193 18.11 4.42 -19.68
N GLU A 194 19.04 5.00 -20.44
CA GLU A 194 18.77 5.41 -21.82
C GLU A 194 18.43 4.22 -22.71
N GLY A 195 19.17 3.12 -22.54
CA GLY A 195 18.92 1.86 -23.26
C GLY A 195 17.54 1.25 -22.92
N HIS A 196 17.19 1.17 -21.64
CA HIS A 196 15.88 0.69 -21.19
C HIS A 196 14.76 1.61 -21.68
N MET A 197 14.94 2.91 -21.55
CA MET A 197 13.97 3.91 -21.97
C MET A 197 13.70 3.87 -23.48
N SER A 198 14.76 3.74 -24.28
CA SER A 198 14.63 3.61 -25.74
C SER A 198 13.81 2.39 -26.13
N LYS A 199 14.11 1.23 -25.52
CA LYS A 199 13.38 -0.03 -25.76
C LYS A 199 11.92 0.06 -25.32
N LEU A 200 11.67 0.60 -24.13
CA LEU A 200 10.33 0.81 -23.58
C LEU A 200 9.49 1.71 -24.49
N ARG A 201 10.01 2.88 -24.84
CA ARG A 201 9.32 3.82 -25.75
C ARG A 201 8.99 3.20 -27.10
N LYS A 202 9.94 2.45 -27.70
CA LYS A 202 9.71 1.74 -28.97
C LYS A 202 8.57 0.74 -28.85
N LYS A 203 8.51 -0.07 -27.78
CA LYS A 203 7.44 -1.04 -27.54
C LYS A 203 6.09 -0.38 -27.36
N LEU A 204 6.02 0.68 -26.54
CA LEU A 204 4.79 1.42 -26.30
C LEU A 204 4.30 2.08 -27.59
N ARG A 205 5.17 2.77 -28.35
CA ARG A 205 4.82 3.42 -29.62
C ARG A 205 4.31 2.42 -30.65
N ASN A 206 4.94 1.26 -30.77
CA ASN A 206 4.53 0.23 -31.72
C ASN A 206 3.10 -0.29 -31.46
N ARG A 207 2.65 -0.27 -30.21
CA ARG A 207 1.32 -0.76 -29.82
C ARG A 207 0.28 0.36 -29.76
N LEU A 208 0.66 1.55 -29.31
CA LEU A 208 -0.24 2.70 -29.18
C LEU A 208 -0.40 3.50 -30.47
N GLY A 209 0.65 3.55 -31.32
CA GLY A 209 0.72 4.38 -32.50
C GLY A 209 1.25 5.80 -32.24
N TYR A 210 1.51 6.17 -30.99
CA TYR A 210 2.03 7.48 -30.58
C TYR A 210 2.98 7.37 -29.39
N ASP A 211 3.74 8.44 -29.12
CA ASP A 211 4.65 8.51 -27.98
C ASP A 211 3.90 8.96 -26.72
N ILE A 212 3.81 8.06 -25.71
CA ILE A 212 3.21 8.35 -24.40
C ILE A 212 4.27 8.78 -23.36
N ILE A 213 5.57 8.73 -23.73
CA ILE A 213 6.69 9.21 -22.92
C ILE A 213 7.41 10.28 -23.71
N ASP A 214 7.28 11.53 -23.27
CA ASP A 214 8.03 12.66 -23.80
C ASP A 214 9.47 12.62 -23.25
N ALA A 215 10.45 12.66 -24.15
CA ALA A 215 11.87 12.68 -23.83
C ALA A 215 12.51 13.99 -24.29
N LYS A 216 13.10 14.73 -23.36
CA LYS A 216 13.83 15.95 -23.67
C LYS A 216 15.29 15.76 -23.31
N ARG A 217 16.15 15.87 -24.32
CA ARG A 217 17.60 15.66 -24.17
C ARG A 217 18.17 16.52 -23.04
N TYR A 218 19.02 15.93 -22.20
CA TYR A 218 19.66 16.52 -21.00
C TYR A 218 18.71 16.94 -19.87
N ILE A 219 17.39 16.85 -20.04
CA ILE A 219 16.42 17.27 -19.02
C ILE A 219 15.71 16.08 -18.39
N GLY A 220 15.36 15.06 -19.20
CA GLY A 220 14.72 13.86 -18.68
C GLY A 220 13.44 13.47 -19.41
N TYR A 221 12.62 12.65 -18.75
CA TYR A 221 11.47 11.97 -19.28
C TYR A 221 10.18 12.34 -18.54
N ARG A 222 9.06 12.38 -19.24
CA ARG A 222 7.75 12.66 -18.66
C ARG A 222 6.70 11.76 -19.28
N PHE A 223 5.87 11.14 -18.46
CA PHE A 223 4.67 10.46 -18.91
C PHE A 223 3.61 11.52 -19.27
N VAL A 224 3.03 11.39 -20.47
CA VAL A 224 2.08 12.37 -21.05
C VAL A 224 0.74 11.76 -21.43
N GLY A 225 0.46 10.60 -20.84
CA GLY A 225 -0.79 9.89 -21.01
C GLY A 225 -1.85 10.27 -19.99
#